data_640fcb9deb0be3fdb1a103402aff5672
#
_entry.id   640fcb9deb0be3fdb1a103402aff5672
#
_cell.length_a   1.000
_cell.length_b   1.000
_cell.length_c   1.000
_cell.angle_alpha   90.00
_cell.angle_beta   90.00
_cell.angle_gamma   90.00
#
_symmetry.space_group_name_H-M   'P 1'
#
loop_
_entity.id
_entity.type
_entity.pdbx_description
1 polymer ?
#
loop_
_entity_poly.entity_id
_entity_poly.type
_entity_poly.pdbx_seq_one_letter_code
_entity_poly.pdbx_strand_id
1 'polypeptide(L)'
;GYKQENGKCVMLPQPGLLQKITGSDVRDFTFTSPAEPSVTANWDGQTIDMPIFNDIMEPVEEGETLAFYDNSYYAGKPAVIRKNTGKGYAIHFGSTFSRESMKVLLEYTGILEPFQAMLEAPQEVEVIQRVKGNKKYFFVLNYMGSEQKIVLKKQMRSLYETIVYEVLE
;
A
#
# COMPACT_ATOMS: atom_id res chain seq x y z
N GLY A 1 -7.45 3.81 -16.75
CA GLY A 1 -8.48 3.47 -17.58
C GLY A 1 -8.21 3.21 -19.05
N TYR A 2 -8.24 1.93 -19.44
CA TYR A 2 -8.10 1.53 -20.84
C TYR A 2 -9.38 1.73 -21.67
N LYS A 3 -10.54 1.85 -21.02
CA LYS A 3 -11.83 1.96 -21.70
C LYS A 3 -12.64 3.15 -21.17
N GLN A 4 -13.38 3.77 -22.09
CA GLN A 4 -14.42 4.75 -21.81
C GLN A 4 -15.71 4.05 -21.34
N GLU A 5 -16.66 4.80 -20.79
CA GLU A 5 -17.97 4.28 -20.36
C GLU A 5 -18.72 3.52 -21.49
N ASN A 6 -18.54 3.94 -22.74
CA ASN A 6 -19.13 3.30 -23.93
C ASN A 6 -18.37 2.05 -24.41
N GLY A 7 -17.36 1.58 -23.66
CA GLY A 7 -16.55 0.41 -23.99
C GLY A 7 -15.45 0.64 -25.03
N LYS A 8 -15.33 1.84 -25.63
CA LYS A 8 -14.26 2.16 -26.57
C LYS A 8 -12.93 2.33 -25.83
N CYS A 9 -11.82 1.98 -26.51
CA CYS A 9 -10.50 2.23 -25.95
C CYS A 9 -10.22 3.72 -25.80
N VAL A 10 -9.55 4.08 -24.72
CA VAL A 10 -9.03 5.44 -24.53
C VAL A 10 -7.85 5.61 -25.47
N MET A 11 -7.91 6.65 -26.30
CA MET A 11 -6.85 6.95 -27.30
C MET A 11 -5.79 7.94 -26.76
N LEU A 12 -5.83 8.23 -25.47
CA LEU A 12 -4.83 9.03 -24.77
C LEU A 12 -3.71 8.13 -24.23
N PRO A 13 -2.50 8.68 -24.00
CA PRO A 13 -1.48 7.96 -23.23
C PRO A 13 -2.05 7.44 -21.91
N GLN A 14 -1.65 6.25 -21.50
CA GLN A 14 -2.17 5.63 -20.26
C GLN A 14 -1.45 6.23 -19.04
N PRO A 15 -2.13 6.40 -17.91
CA PRO A 15 -3.50 5.97 -17.59
C PRO A 15 -4.60 6.97 -17.97
N GLY A 16 -4.48 7.64 -19.09
CA GLY A 16 -5.49 8.56 -19.60
C GLY A 16 -5.57 9.85 -18.77
N LEU A 17 -6.77 10.26 -18.37
CA LEU A 17 -6.96 11.49 -17.57
C LEU A 17 -6.27 11.42 -16.20
N LEU A 18 -5.98 10.22 -15.69
CA LEU A 18 -5.28 10.05 -14.42
C LEU A 18 -3.79 10.44 -14.51
N GLN A 19 -3.20 10.50 -15.70
CA GLN A 19 -1.81 10.88 -15.91
C GLN A 19 -1.44 12.19 -15.21
N LYS A 20 -2.33 13.18 -15.27
CA LYS A 20 -2.13 14.49 -14.60
C LYS A 20 -2.08 14.38 -13.09
N ILE A 21 -2.75 13.39 -12.53
CA ILE A 21 -2.84 13.15 -11.09
C ILE A 21 -1.68 12.28 -10.61
N THR A 22 -1.38 11.21 -11.36
CA THR A 22 -0.36 10.21 -10.98
C THR A 22 1.06 10.61 -11.36
N GLY A 23 1.23 11.50 -12.34
CA GLY A 23 2.53 11.89 -12.86
C GLY A 23 3.25 10.74 -13.59
N SER A 24 2.49 9.80 -14.12
CA SER A 24 3.02 8.60 -14.78
C SER A 24 2.42 8.41 -16.17
N ASP A 25 3.24 7.94 -17.10
CA ASP A 25 2.84 7.49 -18.42
C ASP A 25 3.17 5.99 -18.55
N VAL A 26 2.16 5.17 -18.77
CA VAL A 26 2.32 3.73 -18.98
C VAL A 26 2.64 3.50 -20.45
N ARG A 27 3.88 3.08 -20.73
CA ARG A 27 4.38 2.81 -22.09
C ARG A 27 4.05 1.43 -22.58
N ASP A 28 4.04 0.48 -21.65
CA ASP A 28 3.77 -0.92 -21.95
C ASP A 28 3.29 -1.62 -20.66
N PHE A 29 2.80 -2.82 -20.80
CA PHE A 29 2.45 -3.67 -19.66
C PHE A 29 2.74 -5.12 -19.98
N THR A 30 2.97 -5.91 -18.95
CA THR A 30 3.26 -7.34 -19.10
C THR A 30 2.59 -8.17 -18.01
N PHE A 31 2.38 -9.43 -18.30
CA PHE A 31 1.95 -10.43 -17.35
C PHE A 31 3.10 -11.39 -17.08
N THR A 32 3.37 -11.65 -15.82
CA THR A 32 4.34 -12.64 -15.39
C THR A 32 3.62 -13.97 -15.16
N SER A 33 4.04 -15.00 -15.87
CA SER A 33 3.53 -16.35 -15.67
C SER A 33 3.98 -16.90 -14.30
N PRO A 34 3.16 -17.68 -13.59
CA PRO A 34 3.60 -18.38 -12.38
C PRO A 34 4.80 -19.33 -12.58
N ALA A 35 5.10 -19.70 -13.83
CA ALA A 35 6.26 -20.51 -14.20
C ALA A 35 7.54 -19.69 -14.41
N GLU A 36 7.44 -18.36 -14.45
CA GLU A 36 8.58 -17.45 -14.61
C GLU A 36 9.10 -16.98 -13.24
N PRO A 37 10.37 -16.53 -13.17
CA PRO A 37 10.88 -15.89 -11.96
C PRO A 37 10.03 -14.69 -11.56
N SER A 38 9.80 -14.52 -10.25
CA SER A 38 9.10 -13.36 -9.74
C SER A 38 9.79 -12.07 -10.14
N VAL A 39 9.01 -11.08 -10.57
CA VAL A 39 9.51 -9.74 -10.79
C VAL A 39 9.60 -9.04 -9.44
N THR A 40 10.68 -8.31 -9.25
CA THR A 40 10.92 -7.52 -8.05
C THR A 40 11.26 -6.08 -8.40
N ALA A 41 11.09 -5.19 -7.43
CA ALA A 41 11.53 -3.81 -7.53
C ALA A 41 12.26 -3.40 -6.25
N ASN A 42 13.15 -2.42 -6.38
CA ASN A 42 13.86 -1.80 -5.27
C ASN A 42 13.16 -0.49 -4.89
N TRP A 43 12.69 -0.41 -3.65
CA TRP A 43 12.14 0.80 -3.06
C TRP A 43 13.04 1.22 -1.89
N ASP A 44 13.88 2.21 -2.12
CA ASP A 44 14.81 2.77 -1.11
C ASP A 44 15.66 1.68 -0.40
N GLY A 45 16.23 0.76 -1.20
CA GLY A 45 17.06 -0.34 -0.71
C GLY A 45 16.28 -1.59 -0.25
N GLN A 46 14.97 -1.53 -0.21
CA GLN A 46 14.12 -2.66 0.12
C GLN A 46 13.55 -3.33 -1.14
N THR A 47 13.79 -4.62 -1.28
CA THR A 47 13.20 -5.41 -2.37
C THR A 47 11.73 -5.71 -2.08
N ILE A 48 10.86 -5.43 -3.05
CA ILE A 48 9.43 -5.72 -3.01
C ILE A 48 9.02 -6.59 -4.19
N ASP A 49 8.03 -7.47 -3.96
CA ASP A 49 7.45 -8.29 -5.02
C ASP A 49 6.50 -7.48 -5.91
N MET A 50 6.64 -7.71 -7.22
CA MET A 50 5.82 -7.11 -8.27
C MET A 50 5.14 -8.24 -9.07
N PRO A 51 4.16 -8.95 -8.47
CA PRO A 51 3.64 -10.19 -9.05
C PRO A 51 2.63 -9.95 -10.18
N ILE A 52 2.45 -10.96 -11.02
CA ILE A 52 1.35 -11.15 -11.98
C ILE A 52 1.35 -10.12 -13.13
N PHE A 53 1.16 -8.84 -12.83
CA PHE A 53 0.96 -7.79 -13.82
C PHE A 53 1.86 -6.60 -13.49
N ASN A 54 2.58 -6.09 -14.51
CA ASN A 54 3.49 -4.96 -14.34
C ASN A 54 3.28 -3.92 -15.42
N ASP A 55 3.06 -2.66 -15.02
CA ASP A 55 3.08 -1.49 -15.88
C ASP A 55 4.51 -0.99 -16.05
N ILE A 56 4.95 -0.80 -17.28
CA ILE A 56 6.25 -0.21 -17.61
C ILE A 56 6.02 1.28 -17.80
N MET A 57 6.47 2.05 -16.81
CA MET A 57 6.13 3.47 -16.70
C MET A 57 7.30 4.40 -16.97
N GLU A 58 6.96 5.64 -17.30
CA GLU A 58 7.87 6.78 -17.30
C GLU A 58 7.25 7.91 -16.48
N PRO A 59 8.07 8.63 -15.67
CA PRO A 59 7.56 9.80 -14.94
C PRO A 59 7.30 10.95 -15.93
N VAL A 60 6.19 11.65 -15.74
CA VAL A 60 5.79 12.82 -16.48
C VAL A 60 5.22 13.87 -15.54
N GLU A 61 5.20 15.13 -15.93
CA GLU A 61 4.53 16.20 -15.19
C GLU A 61 4.88 16.22 -13.68
N GLU A 62 6.15 16.26 -13.32
CA GLU A 62 6.63 16.27 -11.91
C GLU A 62 6.40 14.95 -11.16
N GLY A 63 6.20 13.84 -11.88
CA GLY A 63 6.20 12.52 -11.30
C GLY A 63 7.58 12.17 -10.74
N GLU A 64 7.62 11.70 -9.50
CA GLU A 64 8.81 11.25 -8.78
C GLU A 64 8.82 9.71 -8.75
N THR A 65 9.92 9.08 -9.20
CA THR A 65 10.06 7.63 -9.11
C THR A 65 10.49 7.24 -7.70
N LEU A 66 9.69 6.40 -7.04
CA LEU A 66 9.97 5.86 -5.71
C LEU A 66 10.63 4.49 -5.75
N ALA A 67 10.36 3.68 -6.77
CA ALA A 67 10.94 2.35 -6.93
C ALA A 67 11.23 2.04 -8.39
N PHE A 68 12.24 1.21 -8.60
CA PHE A 68 12.65 0.75 -9.92
C PHE A 68 12.60 -0.78 -9.97
N TYR A 69 12.21 -1.36 -11.11
CA TYR A 69 12.27 -2.79 -11.32
C TYR A 69 13.73 -3.29 -11.26
N ASP A 70 13.96 -4.38 -10.53
CA ASP A 70 15.31 -4.97 -10.36
C ASP A 70 15.65 -5.95 -11.45
N ASN A 71 14.67 -6.63 -12.01
CA ASN A 71 14.84 -7.71 -12.95
C ASN A 71 13.85 -7.63 -14.12
N SER A 72 13.86 -8.64 -14.99
CA SER A 72 13.13 -8.67 -16.25
C SER A 72 13.75 -7.77 -17.33
N TYR A 73 13.17 -7.78 -18.54
CA TYR A 73 13.65 -6.97 -19.67
C TYR A 73 13.46 -5.46 -19.48
N TYR A 74 12.66 -5.08 -18.49
CA TYR A 74 12.42 -3.68 -18.10
C TYR A 74 13.11 -3.30 -16.79
N ALA A 75 14.12 -4.06 -16.37
CA ALA A 75 14.94 -3.68 -15.21
C ALA A 75 15.46 -2.24 -15.33
N GLY A 76 15.42 -1.49 -14.21
CA GLY A 76 15.78 -0.08 -14.16
C GLY A 76 14.66 0.88 -14.60
N LYS A 77 13.52 0.37 -15.09
CA LYS A 77 12.34 1.22 -15.34
C LYS A 77 11.58 1.51 -14.06
N PRO A 78 10.88 2.67 -13.97
CA PRO A 78 10.04 3.01 -12.82
C PRO A 78 8.96 1.97 -12.57
N ALA A 79 8.89 1.49 -11.33
CA ALA A 79 7.90 0.55 -10.84
C ALA A 79 6.82 1.23 -9.98
N VAL A 80 7.17 2.32 -9.29
CA VAL A 80 6.28 3.11 -8.46
C VAL A 80 6.56 4.58 -8.69
N ILE A 81 5.53 5.35 -9.02
CA ILE A 81 5.65 6.80 -9.26
C ILE A 81 4.70 7.54 -8.33
N ARG A 82 5.16 8.62 -7.72
CA ARG A 82 4.40 9.53 -6.87
C ARG A 82 4.33 10.91 -7.49
N LYS A 83 3.21 11.57 -7.34
CA LYS A 83 3.07 13.00 -7.68
C LYS A 83 2.29 13.75 -6.60
N ASN A 84 2.76 14.92 -6.23
CA ASN A 84 1.98 15.84 -5.40
C ASN A 84 0.78 16.37 -6.17
N THR A 85 -0.41 16.28 -5.59
CA THR A 85 -1.66 16.68 -6.23
C THR A 85 -2.56 17.36 -5.22
N GLY A 86 -2.84 18.65 -5.42
CA GLY A 86 -3.63 19.44 -4.49
C GLY A 86 -2.98 19.50 -3.09
N LYS A 87 -3.72 19.06 -2.07
CA LYS A 87 -3.23 19.02 -0.66
C LYS A 87 -2.61 17.66 -0.26
N GLY A 88 -2.51 16.75 -1.19
CA GLY A 88 -2.01 15.40 -0.96
C GLY A 88 -1.09 14.96 -2.09
N TYR A 89 -1.05 13.66 -2.30
CA TYR A 89 -0.30 13.05 -3.39
C TYR A 89 -1.02 11.81 -3.90
N ALA A 90 -0.73 11.44 -5.12
CA ALA A 90 -1.13 10.17 -5.71
C ALA A 90 0.10 9.27 -5.88
N ILE A 91 -0.10 7.97 -5.73
CA ILE A 91 0.92 6.97 -6.02
C ILE A 91 0.36 6.04 -7.09
N HIS A 92 1.10 5.89 -8.18
CA HIS A 92 0.87 4.86 -9.15
C HIS A 92 1.81 3.68 -8.86
N PHE A 93 1.25 2.62 -8.37
CA PHE A 93 1.95 1.36 -8.13
C PHE A 93 1.76 0.48 -9.36
N GLY A 94 2.84 0.23 -10.09
CA GLY A 94 2.82 -0.41 -11.42
C GLY A 94 2.66 -1.92 -11.42
N SER A 95 2.09 -2.51 -10.36
CA SER A 95 1.89 -3.96 -10.26
C SER A 95 0.63 -4.30 -9.48
N THR A 96 0.30 -5.59 -9.42
CA THR A 96 -0.62 -6.09 -8.41
C THR A 96 0.06 -6.09 -7.04
N PHE A 97 -0.73 -5.98 -5.98
CA PHE A 97 -0.19 -5.96 -4.63
C PHE A 97 0.15 -7.37 -4.14
N SER A 98 1.36 -7.52 -3.62
CA SER A 98 1.69 -8.57 -2.66
C SER A 98 1.48 -8.03 -1.24
N ARG A 99 1.56 -8.91 -0.26
CA ARG A 99 1.49 -8.52 1.15
C ARG A 99 2.67 -7.61 1.52
N GLU A 100 3.85 -7.96 1.08
CA GLU A 100 5.11 -7.26 1.32
C GLU A 100 5.08 -5.88 0.68
N SER A 101 4.68 -5.79 -0.57
CA SER A 101 4.57 -4.51 -1.28
C SER A 101 3.52 -3.58 -0.67
N MET A 102 2.39 -4.14 -0.23
CA MET A 102 1.36 -3.36 0.47
C MET A 102 1.87 -2.84 1.81
N LYS A 103 2.62 -3.65 2.57
CA LYS A 103 3.22 -3.21 3.83
C LYS A 103 4.14 -2.01 3.63
N VAL A 104 5.07 -2.09 2.66
CA VAL A 104 5.98 -0.98 2.33
C VAL A 104 5.21 0.27 1.93
N LEU A 105 4.19 0.13 1.09
CA LEU A 105 3.33 1.24 0.68
C LEU A 105 2.62 1.90 1.87
N LEU A 106 2.06 1.12 2.79
CA LEU A 106 1.37 1.65 3.96
C LEU A 106 2.32 2.29 4.97
N GLU A 107 3.53 1.75 5.13
CA GLU A 107 4.59 2.36 5.93
C GLU A 107 5.05 3.69 5.34
N TYR A 108 5.29 3.74 4.03
CA TYR A 108 5.64 4.98 3.32
C TYR A 108 4.58 6.07 3.48
N THR A 109 3.30 5.70 3.43
CA THR A 109 2.20 6.68 3.59
C THR A 109 1.97 7.12 5.03
N GLY A 110 2.58 6.46 6.03
CA GLY A 110 2.39 6.73 7.46
C GLY A 110 1.00 6.34 7.99
N ILE A 111 0.17 5.65 7.19
CA ILE A 111 -1.19 5.27 7.60
C ILE A 111 -1.20 4.32 8.81
N LEU A 112 -0.15 3.51 8.96
CA LEU A 112 -0.04 2.56 10.07
C LEU A 112 0.40 3.19 11.40
N GLU A 113 1.08 4.34 11.38
CA GLU A 113 1.63 4.99 12.58
C GLU A 113 0.62 5.19 13.72
N PRO A 114 -0.61 5.68 13.47
CA PRO A 114 -1.57 5.91 14.54
C PRO A 114 -1.98 4.63 15.29
N PHE A 115 -1.92 3.48 14.62
CA PHE A 115 -2.21 2.17 15.21
C PHE A 115 -0.99 1.62 15.94
N GLN A 116 0.16 1.63 15.29
CA GLN A 116 1.43 1.13 15.82
C GLN A 116 1.90 1.89 17.07
N ALA A 117 1.54 3.15 17.20
CA ALA A 117 1.81 3.97 18.39
C ALA A 117 0.95 3.58 19.60
N MET A 118 -0.10 2.80 19.43
CA MET A 118 -1.05 2.46 20.47
C MET A 118 -0.96 1.00 20.92
N LEU A 119 -0.80 0.10 19.96
CA LEU A 119 -0.74 -1.34 20.23
C LEU A 119 0.01 -2.09 19.11
N GLU A 120 0.47 -3.30 19.42
CA GLU A 120 0.94 -4.28 18.45
C GLU A 120 0.02 -5.49 18.48
N ALA A 121 -0.40 -5.93 17.31
CA ALA A 121 -1.23 -7.09 17.12
C ALA A 121 -0.58 -8.06 16.13
N PRO A 122 -0.76 -9.38 16.33
CA PRO A 122 -0.42 -10.37 15.32
C PRO A 122 -1.17 -10.07 14.01
N GLN A 123 -0.62 -10.58 12.94
CA GLN A 123 -1.10 -10.35 11.58
C GLN A 123 -2.53 -10.85 11.34
N GLU A 124 -2.93 -11.88 12.06
CA GLU A 124 -4.23 -12.54 11.98
C GLU A 124 -5.32 -11.80 12.76
N VAL A 125 -4.94 -10.75 13.49
CA VAL A 125 -5.85 -9.95 14.30
C VAL A 125 -6.15 -8.63 13.58
N GLU A 126 -7.41 -8.38 13.30
CA GLU A 126 -7.86 -7.11 12.75
C GLU A 126 -7.98 -6.05 13.84
N VAL A 127 -7.42 -4.87 13.58
CA VAL A 127 -7.51 -3.71 14.47
C VAL A 127 -8.15 -2.55 13.76
N ILE A 128 -9.28 -2.07 14.29
CA ILE A 128 -10.02 -0.94 13.75
C ILE A 128 -10.03 0.19 14.77
N GLN A 129 -9.69 1.41 14.35
CA GLN A 129 -9.80 2.61 15.18
C GLN A 129 -11.07 3.39 14.84
N ARG A 130 -11.77 3.88 15.87
CA ARG A 130 -12.82 4.89 15.77
C ARG A 130 -12.52 6.04 16.72
N VAL A 131 -12.92 7.23 16.33
CA VAL A 131 -12.72 8.46 17.12
C VAL A 131 -14.07 9.10 17.39
N LYS A 132 -14.32 9.47 18.66
CA LYS A 132 -15.49 10.25 19.07
C LYS A 132 -15.06 11.32 20.06
N GLY A 133 -15.10 12.58 19.62
CA GLY A 133 -14.53 13.69 20.37
C GLY A 133 -13.03 13.48 20.59
N ASN A 134 -12.58 13.55 21.82
CA ASN A 134 -11.18 13.34 22.23
C ASN A 134 -10.84 11.86 22.57
N LYS A 135 -11.80 10.95 22.40
CA LYS A 135 -11.63 9.54 22.74
C LYS A 135 -11.35 8.72 21.48
N LYS A 136 -10.40 7.78 21.59
CA LYS A 136 -10.09 6.76 20.59
C LYS A 136 -10.57 5.41 21.09
N TYR A 137 -11.23 4.67 20.23
CA TYR A 137 -11.73 3.32 20.49
C TYR A 137 -11.04 2.37 19.54
N PHE A 138 -10.48 1.28 20.06
CA PHE A 138 -9.85 0.23 19.30
C PHE A 138 -10.71 -1.02 19.37
N PHE A 139 -11.13 -1.51 18.22
CA PHE A 139 -11.82 -2.79 18.08
C PHE A 139 -10.77 -3.80 17.62
N VAL A 140 -10.52 -4.78 18.47
CA VAL A 140 -9.56 -5.85 18.21
C VAL A 140 -10.34 -7.11 17.95
N LEU A 141 -10.27 -7.61 16.72
CA LEU A 141 -11.10 -8.73 16.24
C LEU A 141 -10.20 -9.92 15.94
N ASN A 142 -10.34 -10.97 16.76
CA ASN A 142 -9.64 -12.22 16.54
C ASN A 142 -10.60 -13.24 15.90
N TYR A 143 -10.37 -13.54 14.62
CA TYR A 143 -11.13 -14.53 13.86
C TYR A 143 -10.47 -15.92 13.87
N MET A 144 -9.32 -16.05 14.55
CA MET A 144 -8.64 -17.33 14.66
C MET A 144 -9.29 -18.21 15.74
N GLY A 145 -9.20 -19.51 15.59
CA GLY A 145 -9.66 -20.47 16.60
C GLY A 145 -8.75 -20.59 17.83
N SER A 146 -7.73 -19.75 17.95
CA SER A 146 -6.74 -19.74 19.03
C SER A 146 -6.60 -18.38 19.66
N GLU A 147 -6.16 -18.33 20.91
CA GLU A 147 -5.85 -17.08 21.60
C GLU A 147 -4.72 -16.34 20.91
N GLN A 148 -4.84 -15.02 20.83
CA GLN A 148 -3.85 -14.14 20.24
C GLN A 148 -3.40 -13.09 21.27
N LYS A 149 -2.08 -12.87 21.36
CA LYS A 149 -1.50 -11.90 22.28
C LYS A 149 -1.41 -10.52 21.62
N ILE A 150 -1.99 -9.52 22.25
CA ILE A 150 -1.89 -8.10 21.87
C ILE A 150 -0.98 -7.39 22.86
N VAL A 151 -0.04 -6.62 22.35
CA VAL A 151 0.84 -5.79 23.18
C VAL A 151 0.33 -4.35 23.17
N LEU A 152 -0.08 -3.84 24.31
CA LEU A 152 -0.52 -2.44 24.46
C LEU A 152 0.70 -1.57 24.73
N LYS A 153 0.85 -0.49 23.97
CA LYS A 153 1.88 0.55 24.17
C LYS A 153 1.37 1.72 25.04
N LYS A 154 0.07 1.75 25.29
CA LYS A 154 -0.58 2.72 26.18
C LYS A 154 -1.69 2.04 26.96
N GLN A 155 -1.92 2.53 28.18
CA GLN A 155 -3.00 2.07 29.01
C GLN A 155 -4.36 2.22 28.30
N MET A 156 -5.15 1.17 28.32
CA MET A 156 -6.48 1.13 27.70
C MET A 156 -7.50 0.54 28.68
N ARG A 157 -8.75 1.01 28.58
CA ARG A 157 -9.88 0.51 29.35
C ARG A 157 -10.81 -0.30 28.46
N SER A 158 -11.20 -1.49 28.93
CA SER A 158 -12.28 -2.26 28.30
C SER A 158 -13.59 -1.47 28.31
N LEU A 159 -14.37 -1.57 27.23
CA LEU A 159 -15.73 -1.04 27.20
C LEU A 159 -16.75 -1.98 27.79
N TYR A 160 -16.46 -3.26 27.83
CA TYR A 160 -17.38 -4.33 28.25
C TYR A 160 -17.12 -4.81 29.68
N GLU A 161 -15.91 -4.59 30.18
CA GLU A 161 -15.48 -5.04 31.50
C GLU A 161 -14.91 -3.85 32.29
N THR A 162 -14.96 -3.95 33.62
CA THR A 162 -14.37 -2.91 34.49
C THR A 162 -12.85 -3.05 34.60
N ILE A 163 -12.23 -3.64 33.56
CA ILE A 163 -10.79 -3.93 33.52
C ILE A 163 -10.05 -2.79 32.85
N VAL A 164 -8.95 -2.37 33.45
CA VAL A 164 -7.97 -1.47 32.87
C VAL A 164 -6.75 -2.31 32.52
N TYR A 165 -6.40 -2.33 31.26
CA TYR A 165 -5.20 -2.99 30.77
C TYR A 165 -4.03 -2.02 30.83
N GLU A 166 -3.00 -2.40 31.56
CA GLU A 166 -1.77 -1.64 31.70
C GLU A 166 -0.75 -2.04 30.64
N VAL A 167 0.19 -1.14 30.37
CA VAL A 167 1.33 -1.45 29.49
C VAL A 167 2.20 -2.45 30.23
N LEU A 168 2.52 -3.55 29.59
CA LEU A 168 3.55 -4.47 30.11
C LEU A 168 4.90 -3.82 29.83
N GLU A 169 5.65 -3.47 30.87
CA GLU A 169 7.04 -3.02 30.80
C GLU A 169 7.97 -4.14 30.32
#